data_b130b866873fc61d330295e5d01e7d41
#
_entry.id   b130b866873fc61d330295e5d01e7d41
#
_cell.length_a   1.000
_cell.length_b   1.000
_cell.length_c   1.000
_cell.angle_alpha   90.00
_cell.angle_beta   90.00
_cell.angle_gamma   90.00
#
_symmetry.space_group_name_H-M   'P 1'
#
loop_
_entity.id
_entity.type
_entity.pdbx_description
1 polymer ?
#
loop_
_entity_poly.entity_id
_entity_poly.type
_entity_poly.pdbx_seq_one_letter_code
_entity_poly.pdbx_strand_id
1 'polypeptide(L)'
;MIKKLIFDLDNTLIIWKDEYSLELKYLLEEYKVDTDYKKVDKIIDDLEYKHDTISEEILLNDINSSLNLNLDISFIKKLEKRQSKLSFIDDDLIDVLDYLSKKYELVILSNYFTNIQKNRLKNAKIDKYFSKVLGGDEIKLKPRPEAFLKAVYPNEIFECLMIGDSLKMDIEGALNVGLKVIAVDYFNKLPKSDKYILIDDIKKLKEI
;
A
#
# COMPACT_ATOMS: atom_id res chain seq x y z
N MET A 1 -0.02 -20.73 16.28
CA MET A 1 0.88 -20.83 15.08
C MET A 1 0.37 -19.83 14.05
N ILE A 2 1.25 -19.06 13.40
CA ILE A 2 0.88 -18.12 12.34
C ILE A 2 0.35 -18.92 11.13
N LYS A 3 -0.73 -18.43 10.54
CA LYS A 3 -1.40 -19.01 9.37
C LYS A 3 -1.52 -18.01 8.21
N LYS A 4 -1.52 -16.70 8.54
CA LYS A 4 -1.73 -15.62 7.57
C LYS A 4 -0.68 -14.54 7.72
N LEU A 5 -0.12 -14.10 6.59
CA LEU A 5 0.75 -12.94 6.49
C LEU A 5 0.01 -11.82 5.75
N ILE A 6 -0.09 -10.67 6.39
CA ILE A 6 -0.74 -9.47 5.86
C ILE A 6 0.37 -8.50 5.46
N PHE A 7 0.47 -8.21 4.18
CA PHE A 7 1.52 -7.35 3.64
C PHE A 7 0.96 -5.98 3.27
N ASP A 8 1.66 -4.94 3.66
CA ASP A 8 1.62 -3.72 2.90
C ASP A 8 2.27 -3.91 1.54
N LEU A 9 2.08 -2.98 0.60
CA LEU A 9 2.59 -3.12 -0.76
C LEU A 9 3.77 -2.18 -1.05
N ASP A 10 3.57 -0.88 -0.87
CA ASP A 10 4.53 0.13 -1.28
C ASP A 10 5.67 0.26 -0.25
N ASN A 11 6.93 0.25 -0.70
CA ASN A 11 8.14 0.13 0.13
C ASN A 11 8.23 -1.14 0.99
N THR A 12 7.27 -2.04 0.88
CA THR A 12 7.30 -3.37 1.53
C THR A 12 7.62 -4.46 0.52
N LEU A 13 6.83 -4.58 -0.55
CA LEU A 13 7.01 -5.55 -1.63
C LEU A 13 7.40 -4.89 -2.94
N ILE A 14 6.84 -3.73 -3.24
CA ILE A 14 7.14 -2.92 -4.43
C ILE A 14 7.90 -1.68 -3.95
N ILE A 15 9.12 -1.49 -4.46
CA ILE A 15 9.93 -0.31 -4.13
C ILE A 15 9.24 0.93 -4.70
N TRP A 16 8.93 1.86 -3.82
CA TRP A 16 8.24 3.10 -4.14
C TRP A 16 9.22 4.22 -4.51
N LYS A 17 8.86 5.01 -5.54
CA LYS A 17 9.66 6.13 -6.04
C LYS A 17 8.79 7.36 -6.34
N ASP A 18 7.79 7.64 -5.49
CA ASP A 18 6.84 8.76 -5.61
C ASP A 18 6.03 8.75 -6.93
N GLU A 19 5.83 7.59 -7.52
CA GLU A 19 5.27 7.46 -8.86
C GLU A 19 3.80 7.89 -8.95
N TYR A 20 3.00 7.78 -7.86
CA TYR A 20 1.59 8.22 -7.91
C TYR A 20 1.51 9.73 -8.14
N SER A 21 2.31 10.48 -7.41
CA SER A 21 2.41 11.94 -7.53
C SER A 21 2.98 12.36 -8.87
N LEU A 22 4.02 11.66 -9.37
CA LEU A 22 4.62 11.92 -10.67
C LEU A 22 3.63 11.65 -11.81
N GLU A 23 2.89 10.53 -11.77
CA GLU A 23 1.90 10.23 -12.80
C GLU A 23 0.73 11.23 -12.79
N LEU A 24 0.31 11.69 -11.61
CA LEU A 24 -0.68 12.77 -11.50
C LEU A 24 -0.13 14.06 -12.11
N LYS A 25 1.11 14.44 -11.79
CA LYS A 25 1.75 15.63 -12.35
C LYS A 25 1.84 15.56 -13.88
N TYR A 26 2.35 14.46 -14.43
CA TYR A 26 2.46 14.28 -15.88
C TYR A 26 1.10 14.33 -16.58
N LEU A 27 0.06 13.76 -15.96
CA LEU A 27 -1.28 13.84 -16.53
C LEU A 27 -1.84 15.27 -16.48
N LEU A 28 -1.60 16.03 -15.43
CA LEU A 28 -1.97 17.44 -15.32
C LEU A 28 -1.28 18.28 -16.40
N GLU A 29 0.00 18.03 -16.68
CA GLU A 29 0.74 18.69 -17.77
C GLU A 29 0.12 18.42 -19.16
N GLU A 30 -0.36 17.20 -19.44
CA GLU A 30 -1.11 16.88 -20.65
C GLU A 30 -2.40 17.70 -20.79
N TYR A 31 -3.02 18.05 -19.66
CA TYR A 31 -4.19 18.94 -19.59
C TYR A 31 -3.81 20.43 -19.54
N LYS A 32 -2.52 20.76 -19.76
CA LYS A 32 -1.98 22.13 -19.74
C LYS A 32 -2.15 22.82 -18.39
N VAL A 33 -2.17 22.05 -17.32
CA VAL A 33 -2.17 22.54 -15.93
C VAL A 33 -0.72 22.59 -15.47
N ASP A 34 -0.18 23.79 -15.31
CA ASP A 34 1.13 23.99 -14.69
C ASP A 34 0.97 24.03 -13.17
N THR A 35 1.65 23.14 -12.48
CA THR A 35 1.60 23.02 -11.03
C THR A 35 2.92 22.54 -10.44
N ASP A 36 3.21 23.00 -9.22
CA ASP A 36 4.36 22.54 -8.44
C ASP A 36 4.17 21.09 -7.99
N TYR A 37 5.23 20.29 -8.10
CA TYR A 37 5.25 18.90 -7.65
C TYR A 37 4.81 18.76 -6.18
N LYS A 38 5.24 19.65 -5.29
CA LYS A 38 4.88 19.60 -3.87
C LYS A 38 3.37 19.72 -3.61
N LYS A 39 2.64 20.46 -4.47
CA LYS A 39 1.17 20.51 -4.37
C LYS A 39 0.53 19.21 -4.79
N VAL A 40 1.05 18.62 -5.86
CA VAL A 40 0.56 17.32 -6.37
C VAL A 40 0.83 16.21 -5.38
N ASP A 41 2.04 16.17 -4.84
CA ASP A 41 2.47 15.21 -3.83
C ASP A 41 1.60 15.29 -2.57
N LYS A 42 1.36 16.52 -2.10
CA LYS A 42 0.45 16.75 -0.98
C LYS A 42 -0.98 16.26 -1.24
N ILE A 43 -1.49 16.30 -2.46
CA ILE A 43 -2.84 15.79 -2.77
C ILE A 43 -2.88 14.27 -2.58
N ILE A 44 -1.84 13.56 -3.03
CA ILE A 44 -1.74 12.11 -2.86
C ILE A 44 -1.56 11.74 -1.40
N ASP A 45 -0.67 12.40 -0.68
CA ASP A 45 -0.46 12.18 0.76
C ASP A 45 -1.73 12.44 1.57
N ASP A 46 -2.44 13.54 1.27
CA ASP A 46 -3.66 13.91 1.97
C ASP A 46 -4.78 12.85 1.87
N LEU A 47 -4.79 11.99 0.83
CA LEU A 47 -5.74 10.87 0.75
C LEU A 47 -5.68 9.96 1.97
N GLU A 48 -4.47 9.64 2.47
CA GLU A 48 -4.31 8.79 3.65
C GLU A 48 -4.64 9.50 4.96
N TYR A 49 -4.35 10.81 5.05
CA TYR A 49 -4.42 11.55 6.31
C TYR A 49 -5.74 12.24 6.55
N LYS A 50 -6.50 12.58 5.50
CA LYS A 50 -7.74 13.34 5.61
C LYS A 50 -9.01 12.51 5.56
N HIS A 51 -8.93 11.33 4.95
CA HIS A 51 -10.10 10.52 4.69
C HIS A 51 -10.08 9.21 5.49
N ASP A 52 -11.27 8.65 5.69
CA ASP A 52 -11.45 7.34 6.34
C ASP A 52 -11.37 6.19 5.33
N THR A 53 -11.77 6.47 4.09
CA THR A 53 -11.72 5.61 2.91
C THR A 53 -11.39 6.50 1.73
N ILE A 54 -10.99 5.94 0.61
CA ILE A 54 -10.80 6.67 -0.64
C ILE A 54 -11.87 6.29 -1.66
N SER A 55 -12.12 7.17 -2.61
CA SER A 55 -12.87 6.88 -3.83
C SER A 55 -12.38 7.75 -4.96
N GLU A 56 -12.77 7.41 -6.19
CA GLU A 56 -12.45 8.21 -7.36
C GLU A 56 -12.99 9.64 -7.25
N GLU A 57 -14.21 9.80 -6.66
CA GLU A 57 -14.83 11.10 -6.44
C GLU A 57 -14.09 11.90 -5.37
N ILE A 58 -13.61 11.26 -4.29
CA ILE A 58 -12.79 11.92 -3.26
C ILE A 58 -11.51 12.46 -3.90
N LEU A 59 -10.76 11.61 -4.62
CA LEU A 59 -9.52 12.04 -5.30
C LEU A 59 -9.78 13.16 -6.32
N LEU A 60 -10.85 13.05 -7.11
CA LEU A 60 -11.23 14.07 -8.08
C LEU A 60 -11.53 15.41 -7.40
N ASN A 61 -12.29 15.38 -6.31
CA ASN A 61 -12.64 16.56 -5.53
C ASN A 61 -11.40 17.21 -4.88
N ASP A 62 -10.49 16.40 -4.35
CA ASP A 62 -9.22 16.87 -3.77
C ASP A 62 -8.34 17.55 -4.82
N ILE A 63 -8.21 16.96 -6.01
CA ILE A 63 -7.48 17.55 -7.14
C ILE A 63 -8.13 18.88 -7.56
N ASN A 64 -9.43 18.87 -7.83
CA ASN A 64 -10.17 20.05 -8.29
C ASN A 64 -10.10 21.18 -7.28
N SER A 65 -10.30 20.89 -6.00
CA SER A 65 -10.29 21.89 -4.92
C SER A 65 -8.89 22.46 -4.69
N SER A 66 -7.86 21.60 -4.67
CA SER A 66 -6.48 22.03 -4.37
C SER A 66 -5.86 22.85 -5.50
N LEU A 67 -6.26 22.58 -6.75
CA LEU A 67 -5.69 23.21 -7.94
C LEU A 67 -6.65 24.22 -8.61
N ASN A 68 -7.85 24.41 -8.05
CA ASN A 68 -8.91 25.27 -8.63
C ASN A 68 -9.25 24.87 -10.08
N LEU A 69 -9.51 23.57 -10.29
CA LEU A 69 -9.82 22.97 -11.57
C LEU A 69 -11.28 22.50 -11.61
N ASN A 70 -11.74 22.13 -12.81
CA ASN A 70 -13.04 21.51 -13.03
C ASN A 70 -12.87 20.30 -13.97
N LEU A 71 -12.08 19.34 -13.49
CA LEU A 71 -11.87 18.05 -14.17
C LEU A 71 -13.06 17.13 -13.90
N ASP A 72 -13.34 16.23 -14.81
CA ASP A 72 -14.36 15.19 -14.66
C ASP A 72 -13.76 13.82 -14.33
N ILE A 73 -14.62 12.83 -14.10
CA ILE A 73 -14.21 11.50 -13.68
C ILE A 73 -13.35 10.78 -14.72
N SER A 74 -13.41 11.18 -16.00
CA SER A 74 -12.57 10.59 -17.06
C SER A 74 -11.08 10.87 -16.84
N PHE A 75 -10.76 11.97 -16.15
CA PHE A 75 -9.39 12.27 -15.71
C PHE A 75 -8.87 11.21 -14.74
N ILE A 76 -9.67 10.86 -13.72
CA ILE A 76 -9.29 9.83 -12.74
C ILE A 76 -9.12 8.48 -13.44
N LYS A 77 -9.99 8.10 -14.38
CA LYS A 77 -9.83 6.85 -15.14
C LYS A 77 -8.53 6.78 -15.96
N LYS A 78 -8.06 7.92 -16.48
CA LYS A 78 -6.76 8.00 -17.14
C LYS A 78 -5.62 7.87 -16.13
N LEU A 79 -5.73 8.54 -14.98
CA LEU A 79 -4.73 8.46 -13.91
C LEU A 79 -4.58 7.04 -13.39
N GLU A 80 -5.68 6.35 -13.07
CA GLU A 80 -5.67 4.95 -12.63
C GLU A 80 -4.95 4.04 -13.63
N LYS A 81 -5.23 4.22 -14.93
CA LYS A 81 -4.57 3.43 -16.00
C LYS A 81 -3.07 3.65 -16.04
N ARG A 82 -2.59 4.86 -15.73
CA ARG A 82 -1.16 5.19 -15.66
C ARG A 82 -0.54 4.55 -14.44
N GLN A 83 -1.10 4.80 -13.27
CA GLN A 83 -0.61 4.30 -11.98
C GLN A 83 -0.64 2.76 -11.89
N SER A 84 -1.60 2.11 -12.54
CA SER A 84 -1.69 0.65 -12.62
C SER A 84 -0.48 -0.03 -13.31
N LYS A 85 0.35 0.72 -14.02
CA LYS A 85 1.54 0.19 -14.70
C LYS A 85 2.80 0.18 -13.82
N LEU A 86 2.75 0.85 -12.69
CA LEU A 86 3.89 1.02 -11.78
C LEU A 86 4.19 -0.27 -11.02
N SER A 87 5.34 -0.89 -11.27
CA SER A 87 5.71 -2.18 -10.66
C SER A 87 7.22 -2.35 -10.70
N PHE A 88 7.86 -2.12 -9.55
CA PHE A 88 9.29 -2.29 -9.37
C PHE A 88 9.53 -3.24 -8.21
N ILE A 89 9.96 -4.45 -8.50
CA ILE A 89 10.28 -5.48 -7.51
C ILE A 89 11.76 -5.85 -7.58
N ASP A 90 12.28 -6.32 -6.46
CA ASP A 90 13.56 -6.99 -6.41
C ASP A 90 13.40 -8.44 -6.95
N ASP A 91 14.37 -8.95 -7.67
CA ASP A 91 14.36 -10.31 -8.23
C ASP A 91 14.23 -11.38 -7.13
N ASP A 92 14.79 -11.13 -5.95
CA ASP A 92 14.70 -12.03 -4.80
C ASP A 92 13.29 -12.15 -4.21
N LEU A 93 12.40 -11.19 -4.46
CA LEU A 93 11.04 -11.20 -3.91
C LEU A 93 10.22 -12.41 -4.37
N ILE A 94 10.38 -12.82 -5.62
CA ILE A 94 9.63 -13.96 -6.19
C ILE A 94 9.93 -15.23 -5.41
N ASP A 95 11.19 -15.49 -5.10
CA ASP A 95 11.63 -16.66 -4.33
C ASP A 95 11.12 -16.63 -2.88
N VAL A 96 11.05 -15.44 -2.28
CA VAL A 96 10.49 -15.24 -0.93
C VAL A 96 9.00 -15.55 -0.93
N LEU A 97 8.23 -14.99 -1.87
CA LEU A 97 6.79 -15.20 -1.97
C LEU A 97 6.44 -16.65 -2.30
N ASP A 98 7.20 -17.31 -3.18
CA ASP A 98 7.03 -18.73 -3.49
C ASP A 98 7.23 -19.62 -2.25
N TYR A 99 8.21 -19.31 -1.43
CA TYR A 99 8.45 -20.02 -0.17
C TYR A 99 7.32 -19.78 0.86
N LEU A 100 6.93 -18.52 1.06
CA LEU A 100 5.93 -18.14 2.06
C LEU A 100 4.53 -18.65 1.70
N SER A 101 4.13 -18.58 0.43
CA SER A 101 2.81 -19.02 -0.03
C SER A 101 2.56 -20.51 0.13
N LYS A 102 3.62 -21.33 0.27
CA LYS A 102 3.50 -22.76 0.58
C LYS A 102 3.17 -23.05 2.05
N LYS A 103 3.36 -22.06 2.92
CA LYS A 103 3.19 -22.21 4.38
C LYS A 103 2.05 -21.36 4.95
N TYR A 104 1.78 -20.22 4.33
CA TYR A 104 0.87 -19.21 4.85
C TYR A 104 -0.09 -18.72 3.77
N GLU A 105 -1.27 -18.29 4.19
CA GLU A 105 -2.13 -17.44 3.36
C GLU A 105 -1.51 -16.04 3.27
N LEU A 106 -1.32 -15.51 2.06
CA LEU A 106 -0.79 -14.16 1.85
C LEU A 106 -1.91 -13.21 1.41
N VAL A 107 -1.98 -12.05 2.06
CA VAL A 107 -3.00 -11.00 1.83
C VAL A 107 -2.30 -9.66 1.70
N ILE A 108 -2.76 -8.82 0.76
CA ILE A 108 -2.35 -7.40 0.67
C ILE A 108 -3.35 -6.53 1.42
N LEU A 109 -2.83 -5.57 2.20
CA LEU A 109 -3.56 -4.51 2.87
C LEU A 109 -2.91 -3.16 2.55
N SER A 110 -3.49 -2.42 1.63
CA SER A 110 -2.94 -1.15 1.13
C SER A 110 -3.92 0.00 1.31
N ASN A 111 -3.40 1.22 1.53
CA ASN A 111 -4.22 2.44 1.61
C ASN A 111 -4.56 3.04 0.24
N TYR A 112 -4.16 2.40 -0.86
CA TYR A 112 -4.45 2.88 -2.20
C TYR A 112 -5.54 2.05 -2.90
N PHE A 113 -5.92 2.41 -4.14
CA PHE A 113 -7.03 1.79 -4.87
C PHE A 113 -6.80 0.31 -5.17
N THR A 114 -7.76 -0.53 -4.82
CA THR A 114 -7.72 -1.99 -4.98
C THR A 114 -7.37 -2.42 -6.41
N ASN A 115 -8.02 -1.81 -7.42
CA ASN A 115 -7.78 -2.16 -8.82
C ASN A 115 -6.38 -1.77 -9.29
N ILE A 116 -5.87 -0.62 -8.85
CA ILE A 116 -4.49 -0.20 -9.15
C ILE A 116 -3.52 -1.21 -8.56
N GLN A 117 -3.67 -1.58 -7.29
CA GLN A 117 -2.80 -2.53 -6.61
C GLN A 117 -2.85 -3.93 -7.26
N LYS A 118 -4.04 -4.43 -7.61
CA LYS A 118 -4.18 -5.70 -8.34
C LYS A 118 -3.43 -5.68 -9.69
N ASN A 119 -3.53 -4.59 -10.44
CA ASN A 119 -2.84 -4.46 -11.73
C ASN A 119 -1.32 -4.36 -11.56
N ARG A 120 -0.84 -3.65 -10.53
CA ARG A 120 0.58 -3.55 -10.20
C ARG A 120 1.16 -4.92 -9.84
N LEU A 121 0.48 -5.69 -8.98
CA LEU A 121 0.87 -7.06 -8.65
C LEU A 121 0.92 -7.96 -9.88
N LYS A 122 -0.07 -7.84 -10.78
CA LYS A 122 -0.11 -8.59 -12.04
C LYS A 122 1.03 -8.22 -12.97
N ASN A 123 1.34 -6.93 -13.11
CA ASN A 123 2.47 -6.47 -13.92
C ASN A 123 3.81 -6.95 -13.34
N ALA A 124 3.93 -7.03 -12.01
CA ALA A 124 5.06 -7.60 -11.31
C ALA A 124 5.09 -9.14 -11.34
N LYS A 125 4.04 -9.81 -11.88
CA LYS A 125 3.88 -11.28 -11.94
C LYS A 125 3.88 -11.97 -10.57
N ILE A 126 3.44 -11.25 -9.53
CA ILE A 126 3.35 -11.75 -8.15
C ILE A 126 1.92 -11.86 -7.64
N ASP A 127 0.91 -11.49 -8.42
CA ASP A 127 -0.52 -11.55 -8.07
C ASP A 127 -0.97 -12.95 -7.65
N LYS A 128 -0.43 -13.99 -8.26
CA LYS A 128 -0.75 -15.40 -7.98
C LYS A 128 -0.47 -15.85 -6.54
N TYR A 129 0.37 -15.14 -5.81
CA TYR A 129 0.74 -15.50 -4.42
C TYR A 129 -0.28 -15.01 -3.39
N PHE A 130 -1.12 -14.05 -3.73
CA PHE A 130 -2.03 -13.40 -2.79
C PHE A 130 -3.46 -13.90 -2.96
N SER A 131 -4.05 -14.40 -1.88
CA SER A 131 -5.45 -14.83 -1.86
C SER A 131 -6.42 -13.63 -1.91
N LYS A 132 -5.97 -12.45 -1.44
CA LYS A 132 -6.79 -11.26 -1.34
C LYS A 132 -5.95 -9.99 -1.45
N VAL A 133 -6.52 -8.96 -2.07
CA VAL A 133 -6.00 -7.58 -2.09
C VAL A 133 -7.09 -6.67 -1.55
N LEU A 134 -6.79 -5.98 -0.46
CA LEU A 134 -7.68 -5.02 0.22
C LEU A 134 -7.10 -3.62 0.01
N GLY A 135 -7.80 -2.78 -0.72
CA GLY A 135 -7.45 -1.39 -0.94
C GLY A 135 -8.34 -0.42 -0.17
N GLY A 136 -7.90 0.82 -0.06
CA GLY A 136 -8.59 1.88 0.70
C GLY A 136 -9.94 2.31 0.14
N ASP A 137 -10.28 1.88 -1.07
CA ASP A 137 -11.60 2.07 -1.70
C ASP A 137 -12.63 0.98 -1.30
N GLU A 138 -12.17 -0.14 -0.72
CA GLU A 138 -13.04 -1.23 -0.26
C GLU A 138 -13.13 -1.31 1.28
N ILE A 139 -12.16 -0.72 2.00
CA ILE A 139 -12.07 -0.81 3.46
C ILE A 139 -11.69 0.54 4.06
N LYS A 140 -11.71 0.63 5.41
CA LYS A 140 -11.09 1.76 6.12
C LYS A 140 -9.58 1.77 5.91
N LEU A 141 -9.00 2.97 5.84
CA LEU A 141 -7.55 3.13 5.70
C LEU A 141 -6.81 2.74 6.98
N LYS A 142 -5.62 2.15 6.85
CA LYS A 142 -4.66 2.08 7.96
C LYS A 142 -4.33 3.52 8.43
N PRO A 143 -4.11 3.78 9.70
CA PRO A 143 -3.95 2.83 10.82
C PRO A 143 -5.26 2.48 11.54
N ARG A 144 -6.44 2.65 10.94
CA ARG A 144 -7.70 2.36 11.60
C ARG A 144 -7.85 0.86 11.89
N PRO A 145 -8.33 0.47 13.09
CA PRO A 145 -8.47 -0.93 13.48
C PRO A 145 -9.25 -1.79 12.49
N GLU A 146 -10.29 -1.23 11.88
CA GLU A 146 -11.17 -1.94 10.94
C GLU A 146 -10.43 -2.46 9.72
N ALA A 147 -9.38 -1.75 9.26
CA ALA A 147 -8.54 -2.20 8.15
C ALA A 147 -7.87 -3.55 8.47
N PHE A 148 -7.22 -3.61 9.63
CA PHE A 148 -6.51 -4.80 10.08
C PHE A 148 -7.47 -5.96 10.40
N LEU A 149 -8.57 -5.68 11.11
CA LEU A 149 -9.58 -6.69 11.43
C LEU A 149 -10.20 -7.31 10.18
N LYS A 150 -10.39 -6.52 9.13
CA LYS A 150 -10.86 -7.02 7.83
C LYS A 150 -9.85 -7.93 7.14
N ALA A 151 -8.55 -7.61 7.25
CA ALA A 151 -7.47 -8.43 6.70
C ALA A 151 -7.25 -9.72 7.50
N VAL A 152 -7.42 -9.66 8.81
CA VAL A 152 -7.35 -10.83 9.72
C VAL A 152 -8.45 -11.85 9.42
N TYR A 153 -9.70 -11.40 9.20
CA TYR A 153 -10.83 -12.30 9.01
C TYR A 153 -10.61 -13.34 7.90
N PRO A 154 -10.99 -14.62 8.09
CA PRO A 154 -11.70 -15.20 9.26
C PRO A 154 -10.79 -15.75 10.38
N ASN A 155 -9.49 -15.49 10.35
CA ASN A 155 -8.53 -15.98 11.33
C ASN A 155 -8.65 -15.21 12.66
N GLU A 156 -7.98 -15.74 13.69
CA GLU A 156 -7.76 -15.02 14.93
C GLU A 156 -6.53 -14.11 14.84
N ILE A 157 -6.51 -13.02 15.60
CA ILE A 157 -5.42 -12.01 15.56
C ILE A 157 -4.05 -12.68 15.79
N PHE A 158 -3.94 -13.59 16.76
CA PHE A 158 -2.69 -14.28 17.09
C PHE A 158 -2.21 -15.28 16.01
N GLU A 159 -3.04 -15.58 15.02
CA GLU A 159 -2.71 -16.41 13.86
C GLU A 159 -2.22 -15.58 12.66
N CYS A 160 -2.23 -14.26 12.79
CA CYS A 160 -1.86 -13.34 11.73
C CYS A 160 -0.62 -12.52 12.11
N LEU A 161 0.13 -12.11 11.08
CA LEU A 161 1.32 -11.29 11.20
C LEU A 161 1.24 -10.17 10.17
N MET A 162 1.44 -8.92 10.61
CA MET A 162 1.56 -7.76 9.71
C MET A 162 3.00 -7.56 9.29
N ILE A 163 3.21 -7.25 8.01
CA ILE A 163 4.51 -6.95 7.41
C ILE A 163 4.36 -5.63 6.64
N GLY A 164 5.10 -4.59 7.04
CA GLY A 164 4.99 -3.26 6.44
C GLY A 164 6.15 -2.35 6.81
N ASP A 165 6.24 -1.17 6.18
CA ASP A 165 7.35 -0.23 6.34
C ASP A 165 6.96 1.06 7.09
N SER A 166 5.67 1.42 7.09
CA SER A 166 5.21 2.66 7.69
C SER A 166 5.04 2.54 9.20
N LEU A 167 5.81 3.33 9.98
CA LEU A 167 5.71 3.34 11.44
C LEU A 167 4.27 3.57 11.90
N LYS A 168 3.60 4.59 11.37
CA LYS A 168 2.26 4.99 11.78
C LYS A 168 1.17 4.10 11.20
N MET A 169 1.22 3.85 9.88
CA MET A 169 0.13 3.18 9.17
C MET A 169 0.13 1.67 9.42
N ASP A 170 1.31 1.02 9.33
CA ASP A 170 1.42 -0.43 9.41
C ASP A 170 1.75 -0.90 10.83
N ILE A 171 2.84 -0.36 11.40
CA ILE A 171 3.43 -0.91 12.60
C ILE A 171 2.57 -0.57 13.82
N GLU A 172 2.37 0.72 14.11
CA GLU A 172 1.56 1.16 15.25
C GLU A 172 0.10 0.75 15.09
N GLY A 173 -0.45 0.86 13.87
CA GLY A 173 -1.82 0.46 13.57
C GLY A 173 -2.05 -1.03 13.84
N ALA A 174 -1.16 -1.91 13.41
CA ALA A 174 -1.25 -3.35 13.65
C ALA A 174 -1.04 -3.72 15.13
N LEU A 175 -0.06 -3.10 15.79
CA LEU A 175 0.18 -3.30 17.23
C LEU A 175 -1.02 -2.91 18.09
N ASN A 176 -1.73 -1.83 17.72
CA ASN A 176 -2.92 -1.34 18.42
C ASN A 176 -4.09 -2.35 18.40
N VAL A 177 -4.15 -3.22 17.40
CA VAL A 177 -5.15 -4.30 17.35
C VAL A 177 -4.61 -5.64 17.88
N GLY A 178 -3.37 -5.67 18.37
CA GLY A 178 -2.75 -6.86 18.96
C GLY A 178 -2.08 -7.81 17.95
N LEU A 179 -1.88 -7.38 16.70
CA LEU A 179 -1.10 -8.14 15.72
C LEU A 179 0.38 -8.13 16.08
N LYS A 180 1.07 -9.22 15.78
CA LYS A 180 2.53 -9.22 15.70
C LYS A 180 2.95 -8.51 14.42
N VAL A 181 4.14 -7.89 14.44
CA VAL A 181 4.62 -7.08 13.32
C VAL A 181 6.06 -7.43 12.98
N ILE A 182 6.32 -7.55 11.68
CA ILE A 182 7.66 -7.43 11.09
C ILE A 182 7.71 -6.10 10.33
N ALA A 183 8.60 -5.22 10.75
CA ALA A 183 8.85 -3.94 10.12
C ALA A 183 9.95 -4.09 9.07
N VAL A 184 9.66 -3.68 7.83
CA VAL A 184 10.62 -3.67 6.73
C VAL A 184 11.26 -2.30 6.63
N ASP A 185 12.58 -2.21 6.71
CA ASP A 185 13.30 -0.93 6.74
C ASP A 185 14.48 -0.90 5.77
N TYR A 186 14.20 -0.86 4.49
CA TYR A 186 15.23 -0.74 3.44
C TYR A 186 16.04 0.56 3.52
N PHE A 187 15.51 1.58 4.19
CA PHE A 187 16.09 2.93 4.20
C PHE A 187 16.67 3.34 5.55
N ASN A 188 16.67 2.43 6.53
CA ASN A 188 17.16 2.65 7.88
C ASN A 188 16.54 3.89 8.57
N LYS A 189 15.20 3.99 8.47
CA LYS A 189 14.40 5.12 8.99
C LYS A 189 13.60 4.76 10.25
N LEU A 190 13.38 3.47 10.51
CA LEU A 190 12.53 3.03 11.61
C LEU A 190 13.30 2.94 12.93
N PRO A 191 12.69 3.32 14.04
CA PRO A 191 13.31 3.16 15.35
C PRO A 191 13.40 1.68 15.73
N LYS A 192 14.47 1.30 16.43
CA LYS A 192 14.56 -0.02 17.05
C LYS A 192 13.56 -0.13 18.20
N SER A 193 12.87 -1.27 18.31
CA SER A 193 11.88 -1.54 19.33
C SER A 193 11.84 -3.03 19.66
N ASP A 194 11.41 -3.36 20.87
CA ASP A 194 11.10 -4.73 21.32
C ASP A 194 9.66 -5.17 20.93
N LYS A 195 8.85 -4.24 20.42
CA LYS A 195 7.46 -4.50 20.05
C LYS A 195 7.30 -5.14 18.66
N TYR A 196 8.32 -5.07 17.81
CA TYR A 196 8.30 -5.63 16.47
C TYR A 196 9.68 -6.14 16.04
N ILE A 197 9.71 -7.03 15.08
CA ILE A 197 10.95 -7.50 14.45
C ILE A 197 11.29 -6.53 13.31
N LEU A 198 12.52 -6.01 13.30
CA LEU A 198 13.00 -5.13 12.24
C LEU A 198 13.86 -5.93 11.26
N ILE A 199 13.53 -5.84 9.97
CA ILE A 199 14.32 -6.41 8.89
C ILE A 199 14.67 -5.36 7.85
N ASP A 200 15.84 -5.45 7.27
CA ASP A 200 16.38 -4.59 6.22
C ASP A 200 16.47 -5.30 4.85
N ASP A 201 16.10 -6.59 4.81
CA ASP A 201 16.08 -7.44 3.62
C ASP A 201 14.86 -8.36 3.68
N ILE A 202 14.07 -8.36 2.62
CA ILE A 202 12.86 -9.19 2.50
C ILE A 202 13.17 -10.69 2.60
N LYS A 203 14.38 -11.12 2.25
CA LYS A 203 14.83 -12.52 2.36
C LYS A 203 14.77 -13.07 3.79
N LYS A 204 14.90 -12.20 4.80
CA LYS A 204 14.78 -12.59 6.22
C LYS A 204 13.39 -13.12 6.59
N LEU A 205 12.38 -12.87 5.75
CA LEU A 205 11.06 -13.48 5.94
C LEU A 205 11.06 -15.02 5.75
N LYS A 206 12.09 -15.60 5.14
CA LYS A 206 12.22 -17.08 5.06
C LYS A 206 12.59 -17.73 6.39
N GLU A 207 12.97 -16.94 7.40
CA GLU A 207 13.38 -17.40 8.73
C GLU A 207 12.22 -17.46 9.73
N ILE A 208 11.01 -17.05 9.37
CA ILE A 208 9.79 -17.02 10.19
C ILE A 208 9.02 -18.34 10.15
#